data_ea811f95b4a1fe8fe6a05cdb3ad5e047
#
_entry.id   ea811f95b4a1fe8fe6a05cdb3ad5e047
#
_cell.length_a   1.000
_cell.length_b   1.000
_cell.length_c   1.000
_cell.angle_alpha   90.00
_cell.angle_beta   90.00
_cell.angle_gamma   90.00
#
_symmetry.space_group_name_H-M   'P 1'
#
loop_
_entity.id
_entity.type
_entity.pdbx_description
1 polymer ?
#
loop_
_entity_poly.entity_id
_entity_poly.type
_entity_poly.pdbx_seq_one_letter_code
_entity_poly.pdbx_strand_id
1 'polypeptide(L)'
;ATFYDPAVATKELVDEVYGIVNDRGKGIRIIATAKSAVRHNLENQLHNITAPTCLIWGNNDTITPPFVAEKFNELIKGSELHFLDKCGHSPMMEIPGQFNVILSDFLKRVEG
;
A
#
# COMPACT_ATOMS: atom_id res chain seq x y z
N ALA A 1 12.24 -0.37 7.16
CA ALA A 1 11.15 0.03 8.06
C ALA A 1 9.88 0.28 7.25
N THR A 2 8.71 -0.04 7.82
CA THR A 2 7.42 0.15 7.16
C THR A 2 7.09 1.64 7.00
N PHE A 3 7.40 2.44 8.03
CA PHE A 3 7.17 3.88 8.03
C PHE A 3 8.47 4.64 7.76
N TYR A 4 8.35 5.77 7.09
CA TYR A 4 9.46 6.72 6.90
C TYR A 4 9.86 7.34 8.25
N ASP A 5 8.88 7.87 8.99
CA ASP A 5 9.07 8.37 10.33
C ASP A 5 8.76 7.27 11.35
N PRO A 6 9.74 6.81 12.15
CA PRO A 6 9.50 5.80 13.17
C PRO A 6 8.46 6.19 14.23
N ALA A 7 8.21 7.49 14.43
CA ALA A 7 7.25 7.97 15.42
C ALA A 7 5.80 7.61 15.05
N VAL A 8 5.51 7.30 13.79
CA VAL A 8 4.20 6.80 13.35
C VAL A 8 3.87 5.44 13.98
N ALA A 9 4.91 4.65 14.29
CA ALA A 9 4.75 3.40 15.02
C ALA A 9 4.57 3.67 16.53
N THR A 10 3.38 4.09 16.93
CA THR A 10 3.07 4.35 18.32
C THR A 10 3.23 3.09 19.18
N LYS A 11 3.39 3.28 20.51
CA LYS A 11 3.49 2.14 21.44
C LYS A 11 2.24 1.26 21.35
N GLU A 12 1.06 1.86 21.24
CA GLU A 12 -0.22 1.15 21.12
C GLU A 12 -0.25 0.27 19.87
N LEU A 13 0.18 0.81 18.73
CA LEU A 13 0.24 0.05 17.48
C LEU A 13 1.25 -1.11 17.58
N VAL A 14 2.41 -0.87 18.18
CA VAL A 14 3.42 -1.90 18.38
C VAL A 14 2.91 -3.01 19.31
N ASP A 15 2.26 -2.65 20.41
CA ASP A 15 1.69 -3.60 21.36
C ASP A 15 0.58 -4.46 20.72
N GLU A 16 -0.27 -3.85 19.89
CA GLU A 16 -1.32 -4.55 19.15
C GLU A 16 -0.72 -5.58 18.18
N VAL A 17 0.23 -5.15 17.34
CA VAL A 17 0.91 -6.03 16.38
C VAL A 17 1.66 -7.14 17.11
N TYR A 18 2.34 -6.82 18.19
CA TYR A 18 3.03 -7.81 19.02
C TYR A 18 2.07 -8.89 19.54
N GLY A 19 0.92 -8.49 20.05
CA GLY A 19 -0.13 -9.43 20.49
C GLY A 19 -0.64 -10.33 19.36
N ILE A 20 -0.76 -9.79 18.16
CA ILE A 20 -1.20 -10.55 16.99
C ILE A 20 -0.16 -11.58 16.56
N VAL A 21 1.11 -11.19 16.42
CA VAL A 21 2.17 -12.09 15.92
C VAL A 21 2.56 -13.16 16.94
N ASN A 22 2.37 -12.91 18.22
CA ASN A 22 2.65 -13.88 19.27
C ASN A 22 1.48 -14.86 19.53
N ASP A 23 0.31 -14.60 18.98
CA ASP A 23 -0.76 -15.59 18.94
C ASP A 23 -0.43 -16.67 17.90
N ARG A 24 -0.29 -17.92 18.38
CA ARG A 24 0.12 -19.04 17.50
C ARG A 24 -0.82 -19.25 16.31
N GLY A 25 -2.12 -19.16 16.52
CA GLY A 25 -3.10 -19.37 15.46
C GLY A 25 -3.08 -18.23 14.43
N LYS A 26 -2.92 -16.99 14.88
CA LYS A 26 -2.81 -15.82 14.01
C LYS A 26 -1.48 -15.83 13.26
N GLY A 27 -0.38 -16.18 13.93
CA GLY A 27 0.95 -16.29 13.30
C GLY A 27 0.98 -17.31 12.15
N ILE A 28 0.37 -18.48 12.35
CA ILE A 28 0.26 -19.50 11.29
C ILE A 28 -0.54 -18.96 10.10
N ARG A 29 -1.63 -18.25 10.34
CA ARG A 29 -2.44 -17.64 9.27
C ARG A 29 -1.68 -16.57 8.50
N ILE A 30 -0.91 -15.74 9.18
CA ILE A 30 -0.05 -14.73 8.54
C ILE A 30 0.95 -15.40 7.59
N ILE A 31 1.64 -16.44 8.05
CA ILE A 31 2.60 -17.19 7.22
C ILE A 31 1.91 -17.84 6.02
N ALA A 32 0.75 -18.44 6.22
CA ALA A 32 -0.02 -19.06 5.14
C ALA A 32 -0.46 -18.02 4.09
N THR A 33 -0.90 -16.84 4.53
CA THR A 33 -1.28 -15.72 3.65
C THR A 33 -0.07 -15.24 2.84
N ALA A 34 1.07 -15.04 3.48
CA ALA A 34 2.30 -14.62 2.81
C ALA A 34 2.74 -15.63 1.73
N LYS A 35 2.70 -16.93 2.04
CA LYS A 35 3.00 -17.98 1.06
C LYS A 35 2.00 -18.02 -0.10
N SER A 36 0.73 -17.76 0.18
CA SER A 36 -0.31 -17.68 -0.84
C SER A 36 -0.07 -16.49 -1.76
N ALA A 37 0.29 -15.33 -1.24
CA ALA A 37 0.57 -14.12 -2.03
C ALA A 37 1.70 -14.36 -3.05
N VAL A 38 2.77 -15.05 -2.67
CA VAL A 38 3.86 -15.41 -3.60
C VAL A 38 3.37 -16.28 -4.75
N ARG A 39 2.46 -17.23 -4.48
CA ARG A 39 1.91 -18.14 -5.50
C ARG A 39 0.88 -17.48 -6.42
N HIS A 40 0.25 -16.41 -5.98
CA HIS A 40 -0.83 -15.71 -6.69
C HIS A 40 -0.36 -14.35 -7.23
N ASN A 41 0.79 -14.33 -7.89
CA ASN A 41 1.26 -13.13 -8.59
C ASN A 41 0.34 -12.85 -9.79
N LEU A 42 -0.30 -11.67 -9.77
CA LEU A 42 -1.27 -11.24 -10.77
C LEU A 42 -0.68 -10.29 -11.82
N GLU A 43 0.64 -10.12 -11.86
CA GLU A 43 1.29 -9.18 -12.79
C GLU A 43 0.81 -9.33 -14.23
N ASN A 44 0.71 -10.57 -14.71
CA ASN A 44 0.26 -10.88 -16.07
C ASN A 44 -1.23 -10.62 -16.31
N GLN A 45 -1.99 -10.25 -15.28
CA GLN A 45 -3.43 -9.98 -15.36
C GLN A 45 -3.80 -8.53 -15.10
N LEU A 46 -2.85 -7.68 -14.70
CA LEU A 46 -3.10 -6.28 -14.38
C LEU A 46 -3.64 -5.49 -15.58
N HIS A 47 -3.25 -5.86 -16.79
CA HIS A 47 -3.77 -5.26 -18.02
C HIS A 47 -5.27 -5.47 -18.23
N ASN A 48 -5.90 -6.40 -17.52
CA ASN A 48 -7.34 -6.64 -17.56
C ASN A 48 -8.14 -5.63 -16.70
N ILE A 49 -7.47 -4.83 -15.88
CA ILE A 49 -8.13 -3.80 -15.08
C ILE A 49 -8.53 -2.64 -16.01
N THR A 50 -9.82 -2.42 -16.15
CA THR A 50 -10.41 -1.34 -16.97
C THR A 50 -11.08 -0.25 -16.13
N ALA A 51 -11.29 -0.50 -14.84
CA ALA A 51 -11.83 0.49 -13.91
C ALA A 51 -10.87 1.67 -13.72
N PRO A 52 -11.37 2.89 -13.48
CA PRO A 52 -10.54 4.00 -13.05
C PRO A 52 -9.69 3.62 -11.84
N THR A 53 -8.39 3.83 -11.93
CA THR A 53 -7.44 3.38 -10.91
C THR A 53 -6.53 4.50 -10.48
N CYS A 54 -6.42 4.72 -9.18
CA CYS A 54 -5.50 5.67 -8.56
C CYS A 54 -4.47 4.91 -7.71
N LEU A 55 -3.21 5.13 -8.00
CA LEU A 55 -2.07 4.57 -7.29
C LEU A 55 -1.44 5.67 -6.44
N ILE A 56 -1.46 5.50 -5.12
CA ILE A 56 -0.85 6.43 -4.16
C ILE A 56 0.27 5.71 -3.43
N TRP A 57 1.49 6.18 -3.59
CA TRP A 57 2.68 5.45 -3.19
C TRP A 57 3.68 6.30 -2.42
N GLY A 58 4.28 5.74 -1.39
CA GLY A 58 5.37 6.39 -0.67
C GLY A 58 6.69 6.34 -1.46
N ASN A 59 7.33 7.48 -1.62
CA ASN A 59 8.61 7.59 -2.33
C ASN A 59 9.75 6.86 -1.62
N ASN A 60 9.59 6.64 -0.31
CA ASN A 60 10.56 5.97 0.56
C ASN A 60 10.07 4.57 1.00
N ASP A 61 9.17 3.97 0.24
CA ASP A 61 8.69 2.61 0.51
C ASP A 61 9.82 1.60 0.23
N THR A 62 10.22 0.87 1.27
CA THR A 62 11.23 -0.19 1.21
C THR A 62 10.62 -1.59 1.18
N ILE A 63 9.33 -1.72 1.41
CA ILE A 63 8.61 -3.01 1.35
C ILE A 63 8.24 -3.31 -0.10
N THR A 64 7.56 -2.36 -0.74
CA THR A 64 7.29 -2.36 -2.18
C THR A 64 7.85 -1.07 -2.77
N PRO A 65 9.09 -1.11 -3.28
CA PRO A 65 9.78 0.09 -3.74
C PRO A 65 9.05 0.83 -4.88
N PRO A 66 9.33 2.12 -5.10
CA PRO A 66 8.64 2.95 -6.09
C PRO A 66 8.57 2.37 -7.50
N PHE A 67 9.60 1.61 -7.94
CA PHE A 67 9.56 0.97 -9.27
C PHE A 67 8.39 -0.02 -9.42
N VAL A 68 7.90 -0.59 -8.31
CA VAL A 68 6.71 -1.46 -8.34
C VAL A 68 5.47 -0.64 -8.71
N ALA A 69 5.32 0.57 -8.15
CA ALA A 69 4.24 1.48 -8.50
C ALA A 69 4.28 1.90 -9.97
N GLU A 70 5.47 2.18 -10.49
CA GLU A 70 5.68 2.49 -11.91
C GLU A 70 5.25 1.32 -12.80
N LYS A 71 5.57 0.08 -12.39
CA LYS A 71 5.15 -1.13 -13.09
C LYS A 71 3.63 -1.29 -13.10
N PHE A 72 2.96 -1.07 -11.96
CA PHE A 72 1.50 -1.06 -11.90
C PHE A 72 0.90 -0.01 -12.84
N ASN A 73 1.47 1.20 -12.83
CA ASN A 73 1.00 2.29 -13.69
C ASN A 73 1.17 1.98 -15.18
N GLU A 74 2.25 1.32 -15.55
CA GLU A 74 2.47 0.86 -16.92
C GLU A 74 1.46 -0.21 -17.36
N LEU A 75 1.18 -1.18 -16.49
CA LEU A 75 0.33 -2.33 -16.80
C LEU A 75 -1.18 -2.02 -16.69
N ILE A 76 -1.59 -1.10 -15.84
CA ILE A 76 -2.98 -0.68 -15.69
C ILE A 76 -3.22 0.57 -16.54
N LYS A 77 -3.72 0.38 -17.74
CA LYS A 77 -3.98 1.45 -18.69
C LYS A 77 -4.94 2.50 -18.12
N GLY A 78 -4.56 3.77 -18.24
CA GLY A 78 -5.38 4.87 -17.72
C GLY A 78 -5.28 5.06 -16.20
N SER A 79 -4.45 4.30 -15.50
CA SER A 79 -4.19 4.55 -14.09
C SER A 79 -3.40 5.86 -13.90
N GLU A 80 -3.65 6.53 -12.78
CA GLU A 80 -2.85 7.67 -12.34
C GLU A 80 -1.99 7.27 -11.16
N LEU A 81 -0.77 7.79 -11.11
CA LEU A 81 0.22 7.49 -10.09
C LEU A 81 0.64 8.77 -9.37
N HIS A 82 0.56 8.75 -8.04
CA HIS A 82 1.00 9.82 -7.16
C HIS A 82 2.04 9.31 -6.18
N PHE A 83 3.22 9.93 -6.18
CA PHE A 83 4.23 9.67 -5.17
C PHE A 83 4.16 10.72 -4.04
N LEU A 84 4.31 10.25 -2.80
CA LEU A 84 4.38 11.10 -1.63
C LEU A 84 5.80 11.07 -1.05
N ASP A 85 6.41 12.25 -0.89
CA ASP A 85 7.74 12.38 -0.31
C ASP A 85 7.72 12.13 1.19
N LYS A 86 8.85 11.66 1.73
CA LYS A 86 9.02 11.34 3.16
C LYS A 86 7.91 10.42 3.67
N CYS A 87 7.61 9.42 2.87
CA CYS A 87 6.52 8.48 3.10
C CYS A 87 6.99 7.06 2.76
N GLY A 88 6.69 6.12 3.63
CA GLY A 88 7.00 4.70 3.47
C GLY A 88 5.82 3.92 2.91
N HIS A 89 5.57 2.75 3.50
CA HIS A 89 4.62 1.77 2.98
C HIS A 89 3.15 2.08 3.26
N SER A 90 2.85 3.00 4.17
CA SER A 90 1.47 3.24 4.63
C SER A 90 1.08 4.72 4.50
N PRO A 91 0.95 5.26 3.28
CA PRO A 91 0.66 6.68 3.06
C PRO A 91 -0.58 7.19 3.81
N MET A 92 -1.62 6.38 3.91
CA MET A 92 -2.85 6.71 4.61
C MET A 92 -2.66 6.91 6.12
N MET A 93 -1.62 6.31 6.69
CA MET A 93 -1.27 6.44 8.11
C MET A 93 -0.20 7.50 8.34
N GLU A 94 0.74 7.61 7.41
CA GLU A 94 1.93 8.47 7.57
C GLU A 94 1.64 9.92 7.21
N ILE A 95 0.91 10.15 6.12
CA ILE A 95 0.58 11.49 5.62
C ILE A 95 -0.90 11.55 5.22
N PRO A 96 -1.83 11.37 6.18
CA PRO A 96 -3.27 11.26 5.86
C PRO A 96 -3.83 12.50 5.17
N GLY A 97 -3.33 13.69 5.50
CA GLY A 97 -3.77 14.93 4.86
C GLY A 97 -3.55 14.94 3.35
N GLN A 98 -2.32 14.67 2.91
CA GLN A 98 -2.00 14.60 1.48
C GLN A 98 -2.69 13.42 0.79
N PHE A 99 -2.68 12.26 1.44
CA PHE A 99 -3.36 11.06 0.93
C PHE A 99 -4.85 11.33 0.66
N ASN A 100 -5.54 11.93 1.62
CA ASN A 100 -6.98 12.20 1.52
C ASN A 100 -7.31 13.23 0.43
N VAL A 101 -6.46 14.23 0.20
CA VAL A 101 -6.64 15.19 -0.90
C VAL A 101 -6.58 14.49 -2.24
N ILE A 102 -5.56 13.69 -2.48
CA ILE A 102 -5.39 12.93 -3.73
C ILE A 102 -6.58 11.99 -3.96
N LEU A 103 -6.94 11.22 -2.93
CA LEU A 103 -8.05 10.27 -3.02
C LEU A 103 -9.39 10.98 -3.27
N SER A 104 -9.67 12.07 -2.55
CA SER A 104 -10.90 12.85 -2.71
C SER A 104 -11.02 13.45 -4.10
N ASP A 105 -9.95 14.01 -4.64
CA ASP A 105 -9.93 14.60 -5.99
C ASP A 105 -10.14 13.53 -7.06
N PHE A 106 -9.52 12.37 -6.90
CA PHE A 106 -9.74 11.22 -7.78
C PHE A 106 -11.21 10.78 -7.77
N LEU A 107 -11.78 10.57 -6.58
CA LEU A 107 -13.17 10.11 -6.45
C LEU A 107 -14.16 11.10 -7.07
N LYS A 108 -13.98 12.41 -6.87
CA LYS A 108 -14.82 13.45 -7.49
C LYS A 108 -14.77 13.40 -9.02
N ARG A 109 -13.60 13.15 -9.61
CA ARG A 109 -13.45 13.05 -11.07
C ARG A 109 -14.11 11.79 -11.62
N VAL A 110 -14.08 10.69 -10.88
CA VAL A 110 -14.67 9.41 -11.29
C VAL A 110 -16.18 9.40 -11.12
N GLU A 111 -16.69 10.00 -10.04
CA GLU A 111 -18.14 10.09 -9.77
C GLU A 111 -18.83 11.18 -10.62
N GLY A 112 -18.05 12.19 -10.97
CA GLY A 112 -18.54 13.34 -11.74
C GLY A 112 -18.88 13.03 -13.15
#